data_b5c22e9a9a6d0861b93ba757e6296a05
#
_entry.id   b5c22e9a9a6d0861b93ba757e6296a05
#
_cell.length_a   1.000
_cell.length_b   1.000
_cell.length_c   1.000
_cell.angle_alpha   90.00
_cell.angle_beta   90.00
_cell.angle_gamma   90.00
#
_symmetry.space_group_name_H-M   'P 1'
#
loop_
_entity.id
_entity.type
_entity.pdbx_description
1 polymer ?
#
loop_
_entity_poly.entity_id
_entity_poly.type
_entity_poly.pdbx_seq_one_letter_code
_entity_poly.pdbx_strand_id
1 'polypeptide(L)'
;MRVHGTPRSSLQLKDNMDALTTPLLIGTATGAILLMAALGLTLTFGQMGVINMANGEFLMAGAYTTYLTQQVINSTGISIVMAVPVAFVIAGLLGLLLEMSLIQWMYKRPLDTLLATVGVSMVLQQFAKDLFGAQGDPVTAPSWLGGKITVFGYDWPHRQLFTILLALAAVAALNAVLQYTSFGRQIRATVQNRELAETMGVSTRNVDRITFFIGSGLAGIGGVAISMTSGTNPNLGATYIIPAFLVVVAGGIGQLRGTVIAAWAVGVATAFLTDWISGSWAQVIAFALVVVFLQIRPQGLFTVRTRALA
;
A
#
# COMPACT_ATOMS: atom_id res chain seq x y z
N MET A 1 14.68 -24.35 -52.41
CA MET A 1 14.65 -23.48 -51.23
C MET A 1 13.56 -24.00 -50.32
N ARG A 2 13.91 -24.76 -49.26
CA ARG A 2 12.94 -25.31 -48.30
C ARG A 2 12.78 -24.28 -47.15
N VAL A 3 11.61 -23.65 -47.09
CA VAL A 3 11.23 -22.82 -45.97
C VAL A 3 10.94 -23.74 -44.77
N HIS A 4 11.81 -23.72 -43.77
CA HIS A 4 11.57 -24.40 -42.49
C HIS A 4 10.40 -23.70 -41.80
N GLY A 5 9.20 -24.32 -41.90
CA GLY A 5 8.05 -23.94 -41.10
C GLY A 5 8.33 -24.32 -39.63
N THR A 6 8.39 -23.35 -38.74
CA THR A 6 8.36 -23.59 -37.29
C THR A 6 7.11 -24.41 -36.95
N PRO A 7 7.22 -25.47 -36.17
CA PRO A 7 6.07 -26.32 -35.86
C PRO A 7 5.00 -25.53 -35.11
N ARG A 8 3.78 -25.54 -35.61
CA ARG A 8 2.59 -24.85 -35.03
C ARG A 8 2.40 -25.11 -33.52
N SER A 9 2.88 -26.25 -33.04
CA SER A 9 2.85 -26.64 -31.62
C SER A 9 3.75 -25.77 -30.73
N SER A 10 4.90 -25.30 -31.22
CA SER A 10 5.80 -24.44 -30.43
C SER A 10 5.31 -22.99 -30.32
N LEU A 11 4.59 -22.50 -31.33
CA LEU A 11 3.95 -21.19 -31.31
C LEU A 11 2.75 -21.19 -30.33
N GLN A 12 1.91 -22.23 -30.37
CA GLN A 12 0.78 -22.35 -29.43
C GLN A 12 1.23 -22.52 -27.98
N LEU A 13 2.31 -23.24 -27.72
CA LEU A 13 2.86 -23.37 -26.36
C LEU A 13 3.42 -22.03 -25.86
N LYS A 14 4.05 -21.25 -26.73
CA LYS A 14 4.56 -19.93 -26.40
C LYS A 14 3.41 -18.94 -26.12
N ASP A 15 2.40 -18.91 -26.98
CA ASP A 15 1.21 -18.06 -26.78
C ASP A 15 0.46 -18.40 -25.49
N ASN A 16 0.33 -19.68 -25.16
CA ASN A 16 -0.30 -20.12 -23.89
C ASN A 16 0.55 -19.79 -22.65
N MET A 17 1.88 -19.85 -22.76
CA MET A 17 2.77 -19.46 -21.66
C MET A 17 2.73 -17.93 -21.47
N ASP A 18 2.76 -17.15 -22.54
CA ASP A 18 2.70 -15.70 -22.48
C ASP A 18 1.36 -15.21 -21.91
N ALA A 19 0.26 -15.89 -22.22
CA ALA A 19 -1.08 -15.61 -21.67
C ALA A 19 -1.21 -15.82 -20.15
N LEU A 20 -0.38 -16.67 -19.55
CA LEU A 20 -0.39 -16.89 -18.10
C LEU A 20 0.70 -16.09 -17.37
N THR A 21 1.91 -16.00 -17.96
CA THR A 21 3.04 -15.36 -17.29
C THR A 21 2.92 -13.84 -17.25
N THR A 22 2.43 -13.23 -18.31
CA THR A 22 2.27 -11.77 -18.40
C THR A 22 1.33 -11.22 -17.32
N PRO A 23 0.08 -11.73 -17.13
CA PRO A 23 -0.80 -11.25 -16.07
C PRO A 23 -0.25 -11.54 -14.66
N LEU A 24 0.47 -12.66 -14.46
CA LEU A 24 1.11 -12.95 -13.17
C LEU A 24 2.18 -11.91 -12.81
N LEU A 25 3.04 -11.53 -13.76
CA LEU A 25 4.11 -10.56 -13.53
C LEU A 25 3.54 -9.15 -13.31
N ILE A 26 2.59 -8.72 -14.13
CA ILE A 26 1.88 -7.45 -13.96
C ILE A 26 1.12 -7.44 -12.63
N GLY A 27 0.42 -8.52 -12.33
CA GLY A 27 -0.37 -8.68 -11.10
C GLY A 27 0.49 -8.63 -9.84
N THR A 28 1.70 -9.18 -9.89
CA THR A 28 2.66 -9.09 -8.77
C THR A 28 3.09 -7.64 -8.52
N ALA A 29 3.34 -6.85 -9.58
CA ALA A 29 3.67 -5.44 -9.45
C ALA A 29 2.48 -4.61 -8.92
N THR A 30 1.27 -4.86 -9.45
CA THR A 30 0.03 -4.24 -8.95
C THR A 30 -0.23 -4.61 -7.48
N GLY A 31 -0.04 -5.88 -7.13
CA GLY A 31 -0.14 -6.37 -5.76
C GLY A 31 0.87 -5.69 -4.81
N ALA A 32 2.09 -5.44 -5.26
CA ALA A 32 3.10 -4.72 -4.49
C ALA A 32 2.68 -3.27 -4.21
N ILE A 33 2.07 -2.58 -5.18
CA ILE A 33 1.53 -1.23 -5.00
C ILE A 33 0.39 -1.25 -3.96
N LEU A 34 -0.58 -2.17 -4.12
CA LEU A 34 -1.69 -2.32 -3.18
C LEU A 34 -1.21 -2.68 -1.77
N LEU A 35 -0.17 -3.51 -1.67
CA LEU A 35 0.45 -3.87 -0.41
C LEU A 35 1.04 -2.64 0.28
N MET A 36 1.81 -1.81 -0.42
CA MET A 36 2.39 -0.59 0.13
C MET A 36 1.30 0.36 0.66
N ALA A 37 0.22 0.54 -0.09
CA ALA A 37 -0.93 1.33 0.34
C ALA A 37 -1.62 0.72 1.58
N ALA A 38 -1.70 -0.62 1.66
CA ALA A 38 -2.37 -1.35 2.73
C ALA A 38 -1.53 -1.47 4.02
N LEU A 39 -0.19 -1.41 3.95
CA LEU A 39 0.68 -1.60 5.13
C LEU A 39 0.38 -0.60 6.24
N GLY A 40 0.22 0.69 5.89
CA GLY A 40 -0.13 1.73 6.86
C GLY A 40 -1.47 1.46 7.54
N LEU A 41 -2.49 1.12 6.74
CA LEU A 41 -3.82 0.76 7.25
C LEU A 41 -3.79 -0.50 8.11
N THR A 42 -3.05 -1.53 7.70
CA THR A 42 -2.94 -2.78 8.47
C THR A 42 -2.40 -2.54 9.86
N LEU A 43 -1.42 -1.65 9.99
CA LEU A 43 -0.82 -1.32 11.28
C LEU A 43 -1.79 -0.49 12.14
N THR A 44 -2.34 0.60 11.60
CA THR A 44 -3.22 1.52 12.36
C THR A 44 -4.56 0.88 12.69
N PHE A 45 -5.22 0.24 11.71
CA PHE A 45 -6.50 -0.42 11.95
C PHE A 45 -6.34 -1.65 12.83
N GLY A 46 -5.27 -2.42 12.65
CA GLY A 46 -5.02 -3.62 13.46
C GLY A 46 -4.74 -3.33 14.93
N GLN A 47 -4.12 -2.20 15.25
CA GLN A 47 -3.79 -1.82 16.61
C GLN A 47 -4.90 -1.04 17.31
N MET A 48 -5.51 -0.09 16.62
CA MET A 48 -6.40 0.88 17.26
C MET A 48 -7.88 0.65 16.94
N GLY A 49 -8.19 -0.19 15.95
CA GLY A 49 -9.54 -0.35 15.42
C GLY A 49 -10.07 0.90 14.70
N VAL A 50 -9.18 1.81 14.31
CA VAL A 50 -9.51 3.09 13.68
C VAL A 50 -9.43 2.95 12.16
N ILE A 51 -10.52 3.28 11.48
CA ILE A 51 -10.55 3.35 10.01
C ILE A 51 -10.08 4.75 9.60
N ASN A 52 -8.87 4.84 9.03
CA ASN A 52 -8.28 6.09 8.59
C ASN A 52 -8.34 6.21 7.06
N MET A 53 -9.34 6.92 6.53
CA MET A 53 -9.45 7.17 5.09
C MET A 53 -8.41 8.17 4.57
N ALA A 54 -7.84 9.03 5.44
CA ALA A 54 -6.77 9.94 5.06
C ALA A 54 -5.41 9.21 4.82
N ASN A 55 -5.33 7.89 5.05
CA ASN A 55 -4.12 7.12 4.75
C ASN A 55 -3.73 7.17 3.26
N GLY A 56 -4.71 7.33 2.37
CA GLY A 56 -4.47 7.56 0.95
C GLY A 56 -3.70 8.87 0.70
N GLU A 57 -3.97 9.91 1.47
CA GLU A 57 -3.32 11.21 1.30
C GLU A 57 -1.85 11.20 1.77
N PHE A 58 -1.48 10.24 2.62
CA PHE A 58 -0.07 10.02 2.97
C PHE A 58 0.69 9.39 1.80
N LEU A 59 0.03 8.56 0.97
CA LEU A 59 0.59 8.12 -0.32
C LEU A 59 0.80 9.31 -1.26
N MET A 60 -0.20 10.17 -1.39
CA MET A 60 -0.12 11.39 -2.18
C MET A 60 1.03 12.28 -1.69
N ALA A 61 1.15 12.51 -0.38
CA ALA A 61 2.25 13.29 0.21
C ALA A 61 3.62 12.68 -0.12
N GLY A 62 3.75 11.35 -0.10
CA GLY A 62 4.96 10.65 -0.50
C GLY A 62 5.29 10.84 -1.99
N ALA A 63 4.29 10.80 -2.86
CA ALA A 63 4.46 11.06 -4.29
C ALA A 63 4.94 12.48 -4.56
N TYR A 64 4.31 13.50 -3.95
CA TYR A 64 4.75 14.89 -4.07
C TYR A 64 6.13 15.13 -3.43
N THR A 65 6.46 14.43 -2.35
CA THR A 65 7.80 14.48 -1.77
C THR A 65 8.84 14.00 -2.79
N THR A 66 8.53 12.96 -3.57
CA THR A 66 9.42 12.49 -4.63
C THR A 66 9.64 13.56 -5.70
N TYR A 67 8.57 14.21 -6.14
CA TYR A 67 8.61 15.30 -7.11
C TYR A 67 9.48 16.47 -6.59
N LEU A 68 9.22 16.94 -5.36
CA LEU A 68 9.99 18.04 -4.75
C LEU A 68 11.48 17.67 -4.57
N THR A 69 11.76 16.43 -4.18
CA THR A 69 13.15 15.95 -4.03
C THR A 69 13.88 15.97 -5.37
N GLN A 70 13.20 15.68 -6.49
CA GLN A 70 13.78 15.79 -7.82
C GLN A 70 14.04 17.22 -8.28
N GLN A 71 13.26 18.19 -7.81
CA GLN A 71 13.51 19.61 -8.10
C GLN A 71 14.74 20.14 -7.37
N VAL A 72 14.99 19.64 -6.16
CA VAL A 72 16.11 20.08 -5.32
C VAL A 72 17.42 19.36 -5.69
N ILE A 73 17.34 18.07 -6.00
CA ILE A 73 18.51 17.24 -6.29
C ILE A 73 18.58 16.98 -7.79
N ASN A 74 19.56 17.57 -8.48
CA ASN A 74 19.75 17.45 -9.93
C ASN A 74 20.03 16.02 -10.41
N SER A 75 20.49 15.12 -9.52
CA SER A 75 20.75 13.71 -9.85
C SER A 75 19.50 12.88 -9.61
N THR A 76 18.85 12.42 -10.68
CA THR A 76 17.60 11.64 -10.61
C THR A 76 17.75 10.34 -9.80
N GLY A 77 18.94 9.70 -9.82
CA GLY A 77 19.20 8.49 -9.04
C GLY A 77 19.26 8.73 -7.55
N ILE A 78 19.98 9.78 -7.14
CA ILE A 78 20.14 10.15 -5.73
C ILE A 78 18.82 10.69 -5.18
N SER A 79 18.07 11.46 -5.99
CA SER A 79 16.80 12.06 -5.56
C SER A 79 15.78 10.99 -5.15
N ILE A 80 15.67 9.87 -5.88
CA ILE A 80 14.73 8.79 -5.53
C ILE A 80 15.17 8.04 -4.26
N VAL A 81 16.46 7.74 -4.12
CA VAL A 81 16.98 7.09 -2.90
C VAL A 81 16.73 7.97 -1.67
N MET A 82 16.92 9.29 -1.80
CA MET A 82 16.65 10.25 -0.73
C MET A 82 15.15 10.49 -0.53
N ALA A 83 14.33 10.37 -1.57
CA ALA A 83 12.88 10.53 -1.47
C ALA A 83 12.25 9.48 -0.52
N VAL A 84 12.78 8.25 -0.48
CA VAL A 84 12.23 7.19 0.38
C VAL A 84 12.25 7.57 1.87
N PRO A 85 13.39 7.90 2.50
CA PRO A 85 13.41 8.30 3.91
C PRO A 85 12.71 9.65 4.14
N VAL A 86 12.81 10.59 3.22
CA VAL A 86 12.15 11.90 3.35
C VAL A 86 10.63 11.76 3.29
N ALA A 87 10.10 10.95 2.36
CA ALA A 87 8.67 10.67 2.27
C ALA A 87 8.15 9.92 3.50
N PHE A 88 8.94 8.98 4.04
CA PHE A 88 8.61 8.32 5.31
C PHE A 88 8.45 9.31 6.46
N VAL A 89 9.38 10.26 6.59
CA VAL A 89 9.34 11.27 7.66
C VAL A 89 8.20 12.25 7.44
N ILE A 90 8.03 12.81 6.24
CA ILE A 90 6.97 13.78 5.93
C ILE A 90 5.58 13.17 6.13
N ALA A 91 5.32 12.03 5.52
CA ALA A 91 4.04 11.34 5.67
C ALA A 91 3.82 10.88 7.12
N GLY A 92 4.87 10.41 7.79
CA GLY A 92 4.83 10.04 9.20
C GLY A 92 4.46 11.23 10.11
N LEU A 93 5.05 12.40 9.88
CA LEU A 93 4.71 13.61 10.62
C LEU A 93 3.28 14.07 10.36
N LEU A 94 2.81 14.00 9.11
CA LEU A 94 1.41 14.32 8.80
C LEU A 94 0.45 13.36 9.52
N GLY A 95 0.77 12.05 9.55
CA GLY A 95 -0.01 11.08 10.30
C GLY A 95 0.01 11.33 11.81
N LEU A 96 1.18 11.66 12.36
CA LEU A 96 1.31 12.01 13.77
C LEU A 96 0.49 13.26 14.12
N LEU A 97 0.52 14.29 13.26
CA LEU A 97 -0.29 15.49 13.44
C LEU A 97 -1.79 15.17 13.39
N LEU A 98 -2.21 14.31 12.47
CA LEU A 98 -3.60 13.86 12.38
C LEU A 98 -4.03 13.09 13.64
N GLU A 99 -3.19 12.20 14.14
CA GLU A 99 -3.46 11.47 15.40
C GLU A 99 -3.62 12.44 16.57
N MET A 100 -2.66 13.36 16.74
CA MET A 100 -2.63 14.29 17.87
C MET A 100 -3.75 15.35 17.83
N SER A 101 -4.18 15.76 16.63
CA SER A 101 -5.21 16.80 16.46
C SER A 101 -6.62 16.25 16.51
N LEU A 102 -6.85 15.05 15.96
CA LEU A 102 -8.20 14.56 15.70
C LEU A 102 -8.43 13.16 16.28
N ILE A 103 -7.62 12.17 15.90
CA ILE A 103 -7.94 10.75 16.12
C ILE A 103 -7.90 10.37 17.59
N GLN A 104 -6.97 10.94 18.38
CA GLN A 104 -6.87 10.65 19.83
C GLN A 104 -8.17 10.84 20.61
N TRP A 105 -9.07 11.68 20.12
CA TRP A 105 -10.37 11.96 20.76
C TRP A 105 -11.49 11.01 20.31
N MET A 106 -11.23 10.17 19.29
CA MET A 106 -12.26 9.41 18.58
C MET A 106 -12.05 7.87 18.63
N TYR A 107 -11.08 7.36 19.40
CA TYR A 107 -10.76 5.92 19.44
C TYR A 107 -11.93 4.99 19.77
N LYS A 108 -12.94 5.48 20.50
CA LYS A 108 -14.13 4.70 20.86
C LYS A 108 -15.28 4.81 19.85
N ARG A 109 -15.07 5.52 18.75
CA ARG A 109 -16.11 5.86 17.76
C ARG A 109 -15.61 5.65 16.33
N PRO A 110 -15.53 4.39 15.84
CA PRO A 110 -14.91 4.08 14.56
C PRO A 110 -15.62 4.73 13.36
N LEU A 111 -16.96 4.90 13.40
CA LEU A 111 -17.70 5.56 12.31
C LEU A 111 -17.44 7.07 12.30
N ASP A 112 -17.39 7.72 13.46
CA ASP A 112 -17.06 9.15 13.54
C ASP A 112 -15.63 9.40 13.04
N THR A 113 -14.70 8.50 13.35
CA THR A 113 -13.31 8.59 12.88
C THR A 113 -13.24 8.45 11.35
N LEU A 114 -14.01 7.52 10.78
CA LEU A 114 -14.09 7.35 9.33
C LEU A 114 -14.56 8.65 8.67
N LEU A 115 -15.67 9.23 9.13
CA LEU A 115 -16.22 10.48 8.57
C LEU A 115 -15.25 11.66 8.72
N ALA A 116 -14.63 11.79 9.88
CA ALA A 116 -13.66 12.86 10.15
C ALA A 116 -12.42 12.73 9.25
N THR A 117 -11.90 11.50 9.06
CA THR A 117 -10.74 11.28 8.18
C THR A 117 -11.05 11.45 6.71
N VAL A 118 -12.29 11.20 6.26
CA VAL A 118 -12.74 11.59 4.90
C VAL A 118 -12.72 13.10 4.74
N GLY A 119 -13.21 13.87 5.73
CA GLY A 119 -13.12 15.32 5.72
C GLY A 119 -11.68 15.83 5.63
N VAL A 120 -10.78 15.23 6.43
CA VAL A 120 -9.34 15.57 6.36
C VAL A 120 -8.75 15.21 4.98
N SER A 121 -9.12 14.06 4.41
CA SER A 121 -8.69 13.68 3.07
C SER A 121 -9.06 14.74 2.03
N MET A 122 -10.30 15.24 2.05
CA MET A 122 -10.75 16.30 1.14
C MET A 122 -9.96 17.61 1.33
N VAL A 123 -9.65 17.98 2.57
CA VAL A 123 -8.82 19.17 2.87
C VAL A 123 -7.41 19.00 2.33
N LEU A 124 -6.78 17.83 2.55
CA LEU A 124 -5.42 17.56 2.07
C LEU A 124 -5.37 17.52 0.54
N GLN A 125 -6.39 16.94 -0.12
CA GLN A 125 -6.48 16.95 -1.59
C GLN A 125 -6.61 18.37 -2.13
N GLN A 126 -7.46 19.20 -1.52
CA GLN A 126 -7.61 20.59 -1.95
C GLN A 126 -6.32 21.38 -1.72
N PHE A 127 -5.67 21.19 -0.58
CA PHE A 127 -4.39 21.81 -0.29
C PHE A 127 -3.31 21.42 -1.31
N ALA A 128 -3.27 20.15 -1.71
CA ALA A 128 -2.35 19.69 -2.76
C ALA A 128 -2.67 20.34 -4.13
N LYS A 129 -3.96 20.50 -4.48
CA LYS A 129 -4.39 21.19 -5.71
C LYS A 129 -4.00 22.66 -5.72
N ASP A 130 -4.10 23.32 -4.57
CA ASP A 130 -3.76 24.75 -4.44
C ASP A 130 -2.22 24.97 -4.51
N LEU A 131 -1.42 24.02 -4.00
CA LEU A 131 0.05 24.11 -4.03
C LEU A 131 0.67 23.67 -5.35
N PHE A 132 0.20 22.57 -5.92
CA PHE A 132 0.81 21.90 -7.08
C PHE A 132 -0.04 21.96 -8.35
N GLY A 133 -1.24 22.50 -8.25
CA GLY A 133 -2.20 22.51 -9.35
C GLY A 133 -3.07 21.25 -9.41
N ALA A 134 -4.14 21.34 -10.22
CA ALA A 134 -5.10 20.23 -10.36
C ALA A 134 -4.61 19.10 -11.26
N GLN A 135 -3.60 19.36 -12.09
CA GLN A 135 -2.96 18.37 -12.94
C GLN A 135 -1.75 17.78 -12.22
N GLY A 136 -1.53 16.48 -12.41
CA GLY A 136 -0.37 15.82 -11.81
C GLY A 136 0.93 16.18 -12.54
N ASP A 137 2.03 16.15 -11.79
CA ASP A 137 3.37 16.38 -12.29
C ASP A 137 4.07 15.07 -12.62
N PRO A 138 4.83 14.98 -13.74
CA PRO A 138 5.58 13.80 -14.08
C PRO A 138 6.79 13.65 -13.13
N VAL A 139 7.03 12.42 -12.70
CA VAL A 139 8.25 12.04 -11.96
C VAL A 139 9.15 11.26 -12.92
N THR A 140 10.38 11.74 -13.10
CA THR A 140 11.35 11.09 -13.98
C THR A 140 12.00 9.91 -13.28
N ALA A 141 11.89 8.72 -13.89
CA ALA A 141 12.62 7.55 -13.40
C ALA A 141 14.13 7.68 -13.72
N PRO A 142 15.03 7.29 -12.80
CA PRO A 142 16.46 7.26 -13.06
C PRO A 142 16.83 6.36 -14.24
N SER A 143 17.96 6.62 -14.87
CA SER A 143 18.45 5.82 -16.00
C SER A 143 18.59 4.32 -15.68
N TRP A 144 18.97 3.97 -14.45
CA TRP A 144 19.08 2.58 -14.00
C TRP A 144 17.72 1.89 -13.80
N LEU A 145 16.61 2.63 -13.68
CA LEU A 145 15.24 2.13 -13.68
C LEU A 145 14.54 2.23 -15.06
N GLY A 146 15.20 2.83 -16.05
CA GLY A 146 14.68 2.94 -17.41
C GLY A 146 14.80 1.66 -18.24
N GLY A 147 15.52 0.65 -17.73
CA GLY A 147 15.71 -0.64 -18.39
C GLY A 147 14.52 -1.60 -18.20
N LYS A 148 14.63 -2.74 -18.88
CA LYS A 148 13.71 -3.88 -18.77
C LYS A 148 14.49 -5.18 -18.71
N ILE A 149 13.96 -6.17 -18.00
CA ILE A 149 14.46 -7.54 -17.97
C ILE A 149 13.43 -8.41 -18.67
N THR A 150 13.85 -9.17 -19.68
CA THR A 150 12.94 -10.11 -20.35
C THR A 150 12.89 -11.40 -19.56
N VAL A 151 11.73 -11.71 -18.96
CA VAL A 151 11.48 -12.92 -18.20
C VAL A 151 10.35 -13.69 -18.88
N PHE A 152 10.62 -14.91 -19.32
CA PHE A 152 9.66 -15.76 -20.04
C PHE A 152 8.96 -15.07 -21.23
N GLY A 153 9.70 -14.19 -21.97
CA GLY A 153 9.15 -13.48 -23.13
C GLY A 153 8.47 -12.15 -22.79
N TYR A 154 8.20 -11.85 -21.52
CA TYR A 154 7.66 -10.56 -21.07
C TYR A 154 8.79 -9.60 -20.69
N ASP A 155 8.72 -8.38 -21.20
CA ASP A 155 9.65 -7.30 -20.88
C ASP A 155 9.23 -6.62 -19.56
N TRP A 156 9.83 -7.04 -18.46
CA TRP A 156 9.52 -6.54 -17.11
C TRP A 156 10.28 -5.24 -16.83
N PRO A 157 9.59 -4.08 -16.68
CA PRO A 157 10.24 -2.81 -16.41
C PRO A 157 10.95 -2.81 -15.04
N HIS A 158 12.17 -2.28 -14.98
CA HIS A 158 12.91 -2.17 -13.72
C HIS A 158 12.15 -1.38 -12.64
N ARG A 159 11.29 -0.43 -13.03
CA ARG A 159 10.43 0.32 -12.10
C ARG A 159 9.49 -0.58 -11.29
N GLN A 160 8.90 -1.59 -11.94
CA GLN A 160 8.02 -2.56 -11.27
C GLN A 160 8.81 -3.46 -10.31
N LEU A 161 10.02 -3.89 -10.71
CA LEU A 161 10.92 -4.65 -9.84
C LEU A 161 11.34 -3.84 -8.61
N PHE A 162 11.66 -2.58 -8.78
CA PHE A 162 11.97 -1.67 -7.67
C PHE A 162 10.78 -1.54 -6.70
N THR A 163 9.56 -1.38 -7.22
CA THR A 163 8.34 -1.34 -6.40
C THR A 163 8.15 -2.61 -5.57
N ILE A 164 8.36 -3.78 -6.18
CA ILE A 164 8.26 -5.07 -5.49
C ILE A 164 9.33 -5.18 -4.40
N LEU A 165 10.58 -4.82 -4.72
CA LEU A 165 11.69 -4.83 -3.76
C LEU A 165 11.43 -3.89 -2.58
N LEU A 166 10.92 -2.69 -2.86
CA LEU A 166 10.58 -1.71 -1.84
C LEU A 166 9.43 -2.22 -0.94
N ALA A 167 8.41 -2.84 -1.52
CA ALA A 167 7.31 -3.44 -0.78
C ALA A 167 7.79 -4.59 0.12
N LEU A 168 8.64 -5.48 -0.39
CA LEU A 168 9.24 -6.56 0.40
C LEU A 168 10.12 -6.02 1.52
N ALA A 169 10.92 -5.00 1.25
CA ALA A 169 11.75 -4.34 2.27
C ALA A 169 10.89 -3.69 3.36
N ALA A 170 9.81 -3.00 2.99
CA ALA A 170 8.86 -2.39 3.92
C ALA A 170 8.17 -3.45 4.81
N VAL A 171 7.71 -4.56 4.22
CA VAL A 171 7.14 -5.70 4.97
C VAL A 171 8.17 -6.30 5.92
N ALA A 172 9.39 -6.54 5.45
CA ALA A 172 10.46 -7.11 6.27
C ALA A 172 10.83 -6.18 7.43
N ALA A 173 10.96 -4.87 7.16
CA ALA A 173 11.25 -3.86 8.18
C ALA A 173 10.12 -3.78 9.21
N LEU A 174 8.85 -3.71 8.77
CA LEU A 174 7.70 -3.69 9.68
C LEU A 174 7.62 -4.97 10.50
N ASN A 175 7.78 -6.13 9.88
CA ASN A 175 7.79 -7.41 10.59
C ASN A 175 8.94 -7.49 11.62
N ALA A 176 10.12 -6.99 11.28
CA ALA A 176 11.26 -6.91 12.19
C ALA A 176 10.96 -6.00 13.39
N VAL A 177 10.40 -4.81 13.15
CA VAL A 177 9.97 -3.90 14.22
C VAL A 177 8.94 -4.58 15.12
N LEU A 178 7.93 -5.21 14.56
CA LEU A 178 6.87 -5.85 15.35
C LEU A 178 7.37 -7.07 16.14
N GLN A 179 8.30 -7.86 15.61
CA GLN A 179 8.75 -9.10 16.26
C GLN A 179 9.90 -8.90 17.24
N TYR A 180 10.90 -8.08 16.87
CA TYR A 180 12.19 -8.04 17.58
C TYR A 180 12.36 -6.82 18.50
N THR A 181 11.49 -5.77 18.38
CA THR A 181 11.66 -4.57 19.20
C THR A 181 10.79 -4.55 20.45
N SER A 182 11.16 -3.72 21.43
CA SER A 182 10.34 -3.42 22.62
C SER A 182 9.00 -2.77 22.21
N PHE A 183 9.03 -1.93 21.18
CA PHE A 183 7.85 -1.29 20.63
C PHE A 183 6.82 -2.31 20.12
N GLY A 184 7.25 -3.33 19.36
CA GLY A 184 6.37 -4.41 18.92
C GLY A 184 5.74 -5.21 20.08
N ARG A 185 6.46 -5.37 21.21
CA ARG A 185 5.87 -5.97 22.42
C ARG A 185 4.79 -5.08 23.04
N GLN A 186 5.03 -3.76 23.11
CA GLN A 186 4.05 -2.79 23.59
C GLN A 186 2.79 -2.76 22.74
N ILE A 187 2.93 -2.77 21.39
CA ILE A 187 1.80 -2.89 20.46
C ILE A 187 0.95 -4.13 20.81
N ARG A 188 1.58 -5.31 20.88
CA ARG A 188 0.85 -6.55 21.18
C ARG A 188 0.16 -6.52 22.54
N ALA A 189 0.79 -5.95 23.55
CA ALA A 189 0.17 -5.78 24.88
C ALA A 189 -1.06 -4.86 24.81
N THR A 190 -0.94 -3.71 24.11
CA THR A 190 -2.04 -2.75 23.95
C THR A 190 -3.22 -3.35 23.15
N VAL A 191 -2.94 -4.14 22.10
CA VAL A 191 -3.97 -4.82 21.30
C VAL A 191 -4.69 -5.90 22.10
N GLN A 192 -3.99 -6.62 22.99
CA GLN A 192 -4.62 -7.66 23.83
C GLN A 192 -5.53 -7.07 24.89
N ASN A 193 -5.03 -6.12 25.68
CA ASN A 193 -5.82 -5.42 26.68
C ASN A 193 -5.19 -4.06 26.99
N ARG A 194 -5.83 -2.99 26.53
CA ARG A 194 -5.34 -1.62 26.67
C ARG A 194 -5.23 -1.18 28.14
N GLU A 195 -6.26 -1.47 28.93
CA GLU A 195 -6.32 -1.08 30.35
C GLU A 195 -5.24 -1.80 31.16
N LEU A 196 -5.08 -3.11 30.92
CA LEU A 196 -4.04 -3.88 31.58
C LEU A 196 -2.63 -3.42 31.18
N ALA A 197 -2.41 -3.07 29.91
CA ALA A 197 -1.13 -2.54 29.45
C ALA A 197 -0.78 -1.22 30.16
N GLU A 198 -1.76 -0.33 30.36
CA GLU A 198 -1.58 0.93 31.10
C GLU A 198 -1.23 0.69 32.56
N THR A 199 -1.89 -0.25 33.24
CA THR A 199 -1.55 -0.59 34.63
C THR A 199 -0.14 -1.19 34.76
N MET A 200 0.36 -1.83 33.72
CA MET A 200 1.74 -2.36 33.63
C MET A 200 2.77 -1.30 33.24
N GLY A 201 2.37 -0.01 33.13
CA GLY A 201 3.26 1.11 32.85
C GLY A 201 3.50 1.37 31.34
N VAL A 202 2.75 0.74 30.45
CA VAL A 202 2.84 1.03 29.00
C VAL A 202 2.07 2.32 28.70
N SER A 203 2.74 3.31 28.15
CA SER A 203 2.09 4.53 27.64
C SER A 203 1.37 4.26 26.33
N THR A 204 0.10 3.83 26.39
CA THR A 204 -0.69 3.46 25.21
C THR A 204 -0.81 4.62 24.22
N ARG A 205 -0.91 5.86 24.71
CA ARG A 205 -0.93 7.07 23.86
C ARG A 205 0.34 7.22 23.01
N ASN A 206 1.52 6.98 23.60
CA ASN A 206 2.77 7.06 22.85
C ASN A 206 2.89 5.90 21.84
N VAL A 207 2.40 4.71 22.21
CA VAL A 207 2.34 3.56 21.29
C VAL A 207 1.45 3.89 20.09
N ASP A 208 0.30 4.50 20.30
CA ASP A 208 -0.63 4.92 19.25
C ASP A 208 0.02 5.95 18.31
N ARG A 209 0.65 6.99 18.84
CA ARG A 209 1.35 8.03 18.08
C ARG A 209 2.46 7.48 17.20
N ILE A 210 3.32 6.62 17.78
CA ILE A 210 4.41 6.00 17.02
C ILE A 210 3.87 5.06 15.95
N THR A 211 2.78 4.34 16.25
CA THR A 211 2.11 3.48 15.28
C THR A 211 1.57 4.27 14.10
N PHE A 212 0.92 5.40 14.38
CA PHE A 212 0.44 6.30 13.34
C PHE A 212 1.57 6.87 12.50
N PHE A 213 2.66 7.32 13.13
CA PHE A 213 3.85 7.79 12.44
C PHE A 213 4.43 6.73 11.49
N ILE A 214 4.62 5.50 11.99
CA ILE A 214 5.17 4.40 11.18
C ILE A 214 4.20 4.02 10.05
N GLY A 215 2.90 3.87 10.35
CA GLY A 215 1.89 3.48 9.36
C GLY A 215 1.77 4.51 8.23
N SER A 216 1.68 5.78 8.57
CA SER A 216 1.63 6.88 7.61
C SER A 216 2.93 7.02 6.82
N GLY A 217 4.08 6.85 7.49
CA GLY A 217 5.39 6.83 6.84
C GLY A 217 5.52 5.70 5.81
N LEU A 218 5.04 4.50 6.13
CA LEU A 218 5.01 3.37 5.18
C LEU A 218 4.11 3.67 3.97
N ALA A 219 2.96 4.33 4.18
CA ALA A 219 2.15 4.81 3.07
C ALA A 219 2.93 5.84 2.23
N GLY A 220 3.66 6.77 2.84
CA GLY A 220 4.52 7.72 2.13
C GLY A 220 5.57 7.04 1.24
N ILE A 221 6.22 5.99 1.72
CA ILE A 221 7.12 5.16 0.88
C ILE A 221 6.35 4.55 -0.31
N GLY A 222 5.10 4.10 -0.09
CA GLY A 222 4.23 3.62 -1.17
C GLY A 222 3.99 4.69 -2.23
N GLY A 223 3.83 5.95 -1.82
CA GLY A 223 3.72 7.09 -2.72
C GLY A 223 4.95 7.29 -3.62
N VAL A 224 6.16 7.09 -3.09
CA VAL A 224 7.40 7.12 -3.88
C VAL A 224 7.37 6.05 -4.99
N ALA A 225 6.95 4.83 -4.66
CA ALA A 225 6.87 3.74 -5.64
C ALA A 225 5.81 4.02 -6.73
N ILE A 226 4.64 4.53 -6.34
CA ILE A 226 3.54 4.84 -7.25
C ILE A 226 3.91 6.00 -8.17
N SER A 227 4.58 7.05 -7.65
CA SER A 227 4.94 8.23 -8.43
C SER A 227 5.84 7.92 -9.63
N MET A 228 6.68 6.89 -9.54
CA MET A 228 7.54 6.45 -10.64
C MET A 228 6.80 5.75 -11.78
N THR A 229 5.60 5.25 -11.53
CA THR A 229 4.77 4.56 -12.53
C THR A 229 3.66 5.44 -13.10
N SER A 230 3.05 6.27 -12.24
CA SER A 230 1.85 7.05 -12.58
C SER A 230 2.06 8.56 -12.47
N GLY A 231 3.25 9.02 -12.05
CA GLY A 231 3.47 10.42 -11.71
C GLY A 231 2.80 10.82 -10.40
N THR A 232 2.72 12.13 -10.14
CA THR A 232 1.97 12.68 -8.99
C THR A 232 0.59 13.12 -9.43
N ASN A 233 -0.39 13.01 -8.55
CA ASN A 233 -1.75 13.48 -8.79
C ASN A 233 -2.42 13.80 -7.45
N PRO A 234 -3.13 14.94 -7.30
CA PRO A 234 -3.83 15.28 -6.07
C PRO A 234 -4.91 14.28 -5.65
N ASN A 235 -5.47 13.51 -6.59
CA ASN A 235 -6.47 12.49 -6.30
C ASN A 235 -5.88 11.08 -6.11
N LEU A 236 -4.55 10.96 -6.09
CA LEU A 236 -3.86 9.67 -5.98
C LEU A 236 -4.28 8.90 -4.73
N GLY A 237 -4.41 9.60 -3.59
CA GLY A 237 -4.88 9.01 -2.35
C GLY A 237 -6.25 8.34 -2.47
N ALA A 238 -7.21 9.05 -3.05
CA ALA A 238 -8.57 8.55 -3.26
C ALA A 238 -8.60 7.29 -4.17
N THR A 239 -7.72 7.22 -5.14
CA THR A 239 -7.63 6.08 -6.08
C THR A 239 -7.20 4.79 -5.37
N TYR A 240 -6.28 4.88 -4.40
CA TYR A 240 -5.68 3.71 -3.77
C TYR A 240 -6.29 3.34 -2.41
N ILE A 241 -7.00 4.26 -1.73
CA ILE A 241 -7.48 4.01 -0.37
C ILE A 241 -8.53 2.89 -0.31
N ILE A 242 -9.49 2.87 -1.25
CA ILE A 242 -10.55 1.86 -1.27
C ILE A 242 -9.99 0.46 -1.58
N PRO A 243 -9.18 0.27 -2.65
CA PRO A 243 -8.49 -1.01 -2.88
C PRO A 243 -7.65 -1.48 -1.70
N ALA A 244 -6.87 -0.57 -1.09
CA ALA A 244 -6.03 -0.89 0.06
C ALA A 244 -6.85 -1.34 1.26
N PHE A 245 -7.97 -0.67 1.54
CA PHE A 245 -8.89 -1.05 2.61
C PHE A 245 -9.47 -2.45 2.38
N LEU A 246 -9.94 -2.76 1.16
CA LEU A 246 -10.43 -4.09 0.81
C LEU A 246 -9.37 -5.17 1.00
N VAL A 247 -8.12 -4.89 0.63
CA VAL A 247 -6.98 -5.80 0.84
C VAL A 247 -6.76 -6.07 2.33
N VAL A 248 -6.80 -5.04 3.18
CA VAL A 248 -6.62 -5.18 4.64
C VAL A 248 -7.73 -6.02 5.27
N VAL A 249 -8.98 -5.76 4.89
CA VAL A 249 -10.13 -6.51 5.41
C VAL A 249 -10.11 -7.97 4.91
N ALA A 250 -9.82 -8.19 3.62
CA ALA A 250 -9.70 -9.52 3.04
C ALA A 250 -8.53 -10.33 3.63
N GLY A 251 -7.43 -9.67 3.92
CA GLY A 251 -6.27 -10.28 4.57
C GLY A 251 -6.53 -10.68 6.03
N GLY A 252 -7.44 -9.98 6.67
CA GLY A 252 -7.73 -10.04 8.11
C GLY A 252 -7.10 -8.87 8.85
N ILE A 253 -7.94 -8.14 9.56
CA ILE A 253 -7.58 -6.88 10.23
C ILE A 253 -6.40 -7.10 11.19
N GLY A 254 -5.33 -6.31 11.01
CA GLY A 254 -4.12 -6.39 11.83
C GLY A 254 -3.20 -7.57 11.54
N GLN A 255 -3.48 -8.37 10.50
CA GLN A 255 -2.67 -9.53 10.12
C GLN A 255 -1.75 -9.20 8.94
N LEU A 256 -0.48 -8.87 9.21
CA LEU A 256 0.49 -8.54 8.17
C LEU A 256 0.62 -9.63 7.09
N ARG A 257 0.67 -10.91 7.51
CA ARG A 257 0.74 -12.05 6.57
C ARG A 257 -0.48 -12.14 5.67
N GLY A 258 -1.66 -11.89 6.25
CA GLY A 258 -2.91 -11.90 5.50
C GLY A 258 -2.98 -10.76 4.49
N THR A 259 -2.56 -9.56 4.88
CA THR A 259 -2.49 -8.40 3.98
C THR A 259 -1.56 -8.64 2.79
N VAL A 260 -0.39 -9.26 3.01
CA VAL A 260 0.56 -9.61 1.92
C VAL A 260 -0.09 -10.57 0.92
N ILE A 261 -0.73 -11.64 1.40
CA ILE A 261 -1.37 -12.63 0.53
C ILE A 261 -2.58 -12.02 -0.20
N ALA A 262 -3.41 -11.24 0.51
CA ALA A 262 -4.57 -10.58 -0.09
C ALA A 262 -4.17 -9.55 -1.14
N ALA A 263 -3.15 -8.74 -0.88
CA ALA A 263 -2.63 -7.76 -1.82
C ALA A 263 -2.14 -8.41 -3.12
N TRP A 264 -1.38 -9.49 -2.98
CA TRP A 264 -0.90 -10.26 -4.12
C TRP A 264 -2.05 -10.91 -4.90
N ALA A 265 -2.99 -11.57 -4.21
CA ALA A 265 -4.14 -12.22 -4.82
C ALA A 265 -5.04 -11.22 -5.57
N VAL A 266 -5.34 -10.07 -4.97
CA VAL A 266 -6.14 -9.00 -5.59
C VAL A 266 -5.40 -8.40 -6.78
N GLY A 267 -4.08 -8.15 -6.66
CA GLY A 267 -3.26 -7.65 -7.75
C GLY A 267 -3.24 -8.61 -8.96
N VAL A 268 -3.02 -9.89 -8.71
CA VAL A 268 -3.03 -10.93 -9.75
C VAL A 268 -4.42 -11.07 -10.36
N ALA A 269 -5.47 -11.14 -9.55
CA ALA A 269 -6.85 -11.22 -10.05
C ALA A 269 -7.20 -10.02 -10.93
N THR A 270 -6.83 -8.81 -10.53
CA THR A 270 -7.06 -7.60 -11.33
C THR A 270 -6.30 -7.65 -12.66
N ALA A 271 -5.06 -8.13 -12.67
CA ALA A 271 -4.26 -8.24 -13.89
C ALA A 271 -4.87 -9.25 -14.87
N PHE A 272 -5.28 -10.43 -14.42
CA PHE A 272 -5.98 -11.41 -15.26
C PHE A 272 -7.29 -10.85 -15.82
N LEU A 273 -8.08 -10.18 -15.00
CA LEU A 273 -9.34 -9.58 -15.44
C LEU A 273 -9.11 -8.46 -16.46
N THR A 274 -8.03 -7.67 -16.32
CA THR A 274 -7.70 -6.59 -17.23
C THR A 274 -7.30 -7.09 -18.62
N ASP A 275 -6.74 -8.29 -18.71
CA ASP A 275 -6.39 -8.93 -19.98
C ASP A 275 -7.65 -9.37 -20.78
N TRP A 276 -8.72 -9.73 -20.09
CA TRP A 276 -9.96 -10.23 -20.68
C TRP A 276 -11.04 -9.15 -20.89
N ILE A 277 -11.03 -8.12 -20.04
CA ILE A 277 -12.07 -7.10 -19.98
C ILE A 277 -11.40 -5.74 -19.88
N SER A 278 -12.03 -4.66 -20.33
CA SER A 278 -11.47 -3.29 -20.17
C SER A 278 -11.09 -3.00 -18.71
N GLY A 279 -9.97 -2.29 -18.49
CA GLY A 279 -9.36 -2.10 -17.17
C GLY A 279 -10.30 -1.57 -16.08
N SER A 280 -11.25 -0.69 -16.41
CA SER A 280 -12.23 -0.16 -15.45
C SER A 280 -13.18 -1.25 -14.94
N TRP A 281 -13.71 -2.11 -15.82
CA TRP A 281 -14.57 -3.22 -15.44
C TRP A 281 -13.81 -4.32 -14.70
N ALA A 282 -12.56 -4.57 -15.08
CA ALA A 282 -11.70 -5.52 -14.37
C ALA A 282 -11.54 -5.16 -12.90
N GLN A 283 -11.34 -3.87 -12.60
CA GLN A 283 -11.21 -3.39 -11.23
C GLN A 283 -12.52 -3.55 -10.44
N VAL A 284 -13.67 -3.21 -11.05
CA VAL A 284 -14.99 -3.39 -10.41
C VAL A 284 -15.25 -4.87 -10.09
N ILE A 285 -14.97 -5.76 -11.03
CA ILE A 285 -15.16 -7.22 -10.84
C ILE A 285 -14.21 -7.76 -9.77
N ALA A 286 -12.93 -7.34 -9.77
CA ALA A 286 -11.98 -7.74 -8.74
C ALA A 286 -12.46 -7.33 -7.34
N PHE A 287 -12.99 -6.12 -7.18
CA PHE A 287 -13.54 -5.66 -5.91
C PHE A 287 -14.83 -6.39 -5.52
N ALA A 288 -15.71 -6.66 -6.48
CA ALA A 288 -16.90 -7.47 -6.25
C ALA A 288 -16.54 -8.88 -5.75
N LEU A 289 -15.52 -9.52 -6.33
CA LEU A 289 -15.01 -10.81 -5.86
C LEU A 289 -14.52 -10.75 -4.41
N VAL A 290 -13.80 -9.68 -4.04
CA VAL A 290 -13.36 -9.47 -2.65
C VAL A 290 -14.55 -9.32 -1.71
N VAL A 291 -15.58 -8.57 -2.11
CA VAL A 291 -16.81 -8.39 -1.31
C VAL A 291 -17.55 -9.71 -1.15
N VAL A 292 -17.71 -10.51 -2.22
CA VAL A 292 -18.30 -11.85 -2.16
C VAL A 292 -17.48 -12.77 -1.25
N PHE A 293 -16.15 -12.73 -1.35
CA PHE A 293 -15.28 -13.47 -0.45
C PHE A 293 -15.52 -13.09 1.02
N LEU A 294 -15.67 -11.79 1.32
CA LEU A 294 -15.93 -11.31 2.69
C LEU A 294 -17.33 -11.69 3.19
N GLN A 295 -18.34 -11.83 2.32
CA GLN A 295 -19.64 -12.38 2.71
C GLN A 295 -19.54 -13.83 3.15
N ILE A 296 -18.67 -14.63 2.53
CA ILE A 296 -18.43 -16.03 2.88
C ILE A 296 -17.51 -16.16 4.11
N ARG A 297 -16.49 -15.29 4.19
CA ARG A 297 -15.52 -15.26 5.29
C ARG A 297 -15.35 -13.83 5.85
N PRO A 298 -16.25 -13.37 6.70
CA PRO A 298 -16.24 -12.00 7.23
C PRO A 298 -15.01 -11.67 8.09
N GLN A 299 -14.29 -12.68 8.56
CA GLN A 299 -13.06 -12.51 9.35
C GLN A 299 -11.79 -12.39 8.48
N GLY A 300 -11.91 -12.47 7.14
CA GLY A 300 -10.79 -12.47 6.21
C GLY A 300 -10.04 -13.81 6.17
N LEU A 301 -8.84 -13.79 5.54
CA LEU A 301 -8.00 -14.98 5.38
C LEU A 301 -7.42 -15.49 6.72
N PHE A 302 -7.02 -14.58 7.58
CA PHE A 302 -6.40 -14.90 8.88
C PHE A 302 -7.15 -14.21 10.01
N THR A 303 -7.61 -14.98 10.97
CA THR A 303 -8.32 -14.48 12.15
C THR A 303 -7.38 -14.28 13.32
N VAL A 304 -7.49 -13.17 14.02
CA VAL A 304 -6.93 -13.04 15.38
C VAL A 304 -7.82 -13.84 16.31
N ARG A 305 -7.36 -14.99 16.77
CA ARG A 305 -8.02 -15.66 17.91
C ARG A 305 -7.74 -14.84 19.16
N THR A 306 -8.57 -13.85 19.45
CA THR A 306 -8.68 -13.35 20.83
C THR A 306 -9.23 -14.50 21.64
N ARG A 307 -8.44 -15.09 22.52
CA ARG A 307 -8.98 -15.93 23.59
C ARG A 307 -9.85 -15.02 24.42
N ALA A 308 -11.16 -15.07 24.21
CA ALA A 308 -12.11 -14.61 25.21
C ALA A 308 -11.82 -15.48 26.44
N LEU A 309 -11.29 -14.86 27.47
CA LEU A 309 -11.31 -15.45 28.82
C LEU A 309 -12.79 -15.49 29.21
N ALA A 310 -13.37 -16.72 29.12
CA ALA A 310 -14.65 -17.04 29.70
C ALA A 310 -14.55 -16.97 31.21
#